data_5a19ce7478f3f2b6a72e39b4771819ac
#
_entry.id   5a19ce7478f3f2b6a72e39b4771819ac
#
_cell.length_a   1.000
_cell.length_b   1.000
_cell.length_c   1.000
_cell.angle_alpha   90.00
_cell.angle_beta   90.00
_cell.angle_gamma   90.00
#
_symmetry.space_group_name_H-M   'P 1'
#
loop_
_entity.id
_entity.type
_entity.pdbx_description
1 polymer ?
#
loop_
_entity_poly.entity_id
_entity_poly.type
_entity_poly.pdbx_seq_one_letter_code
_entity_poly.pdbx_strand_id
1 'polypeptide(L)'
;MPFYMFQGRYSAAALKAMVDNPQDREAAARPLIEAIGGKLHHLFFCFGSEDIVALIEAPDDKAMAAGALAVGASGAFAGGATTKLMTAGEAMAAMADAKKASASYKPVTG
;
A
#
# COMPACT_ATOMS: atom_id res chain seq x y z
N MET A 1 8.05 -0.77 12.35
CA MET A 1 6.87 -0.26 11.62
C MET A 1 6.43 -1.30 10.58
N PRO A 2 5.14 -1.57 10.47
CA PRO A 2 4.66 -2.48 9.42
C PRO A 2 4.86 -1.91 8.02
N PHE A 3 4.92 -2.83 7.06
CA PHE A 3 4.99 -2.49 5.64
C PHE A 3 3.62 -2.56 4.99
N TYR A 4 3.43 -1.71 3.99
CA TYR A 4 2.21 -1.65 3.20
C TYR A 4 2.57 -1.49 1.73
N MET A 5 1.78 -2.11 0.87
CA MET A 5 1.85 -1.88 -0.58
C MET A 5 0.60 -1.12 -1.00
N PHE A 6 0.79 0.08 -1.51
CA PHE A 6 -0.28 0.86 -2.11
C PHE A 6 -0.24 0.66 -3.62
N GLN A 7 -1.38 0.34 -4.21
CA GLN A 7 -1.54 0.28 -5.66
C GLN A 7 -2.65 1.24 -6.04
N GLY A 8 -2.43 2.04 -7.08
CA GLY A 8 -3.40 3.03 -7.47
C GLY A 8 -3.55 3.17 -8.97
N ARG A 9 -4.78 3.48 -9.37
CA ARG A 9 -5.11 3.84 -10.73
C ARG A 9 -5.50 5.32 -10.75
N TYR A 10 -4.76 6.12 -11.49
CA TYR A 10 -5.03 7.54 -11.62
C TYR A 10 -6.34 7.80 -12.36
N SER A 11 -6.97 8.93 -12.05
CA SER A 11 -8.07 9.43 -12.85
C SER A 11 -7.56 9.88 -14.22
N ALA A 12 -8.45 9.93 -15.22
CA ALA A 12 -8.09 10.43 -16.55
C ALA A 12 -7.56 11.87 -16.49
N ALA A 13 -8.15 12.70 -15.64
CA ALA A 13 -7.70 14.08 -15.45
C ALA A 13 -6.29 14.15 -14.88
N ALA A 14 -5.96 13.28 -13.91
CA ALA A 14 -4.62 13.21 -13.33
C ALA A 14 -3.59 12.75 -14.37
N LEU A 15 -3.91 11.73 -15.16
CA LEU A 15 -3.02 11.26 -16.23
C LEU A 15 -2.77 12.37 -17.25
N LYS A 16 -3.82 13.09 -17.67
CA LYS A 16 -3.67 14.20 -18.59
C LYS A 16 -2.76 15.30 -18.03
N ALA A 17 -2.95 15.65 -16.77
CA ALA A 17 -2.13 16.65 -16.11
C ALA A 17 -0.64 16.26 -16.07
N MET A 18 -0.34 14.98 -15.81
CA MET A 18 1.03 14.47 -15.79
C MET A 18 1.65 14.41 -17.19
N VAL A 19 0.87 14.10 -18.21
CA VAL A 19 1.35 14.10 -19.60
C VAL A 19 1.62 15.54 -20.07
N ASP A 20 0.75 16.47 -19.72
CA ASP A 20 0.92 17.88 -20.06
C ASP A 20 2.08 18.51 -19.29
N ASN A 21 2.35 18.03 -18.09
CA ASN A 21 3.43 18.50 -17.22
C ASN A 21 4.12 17.32 -16.54
N PRO A 22 5.08 16.68 -17.23
CA PRO A 22 5.82 15.55 -16.65
C PRO A 22 6.46 15.92 -15.33
N GLN A 23 6.32 15.03 -14.33
CA GLN A 23 6.70 15.32 -12.96
C GLN A 23 7.09 14.06 -12.22
N ASP A 24 7.90 14.20 -11.17
CA ASP A 24 8.33 13.12 -10.31
C ASP A 24 7.28 12.90 -9.20
N ARG A 25 6.47 11.86 -9.35
CA ARG A 25 5.41 11.55 -8.38
C ARG A 25 5.95 10.92 -7.11
N GLU A 26 7.12 10.29 -7.13
CA GLU A 26 7.78 9.79 -5.93
C GLU A 26 8.19 10.95 -5.01
N ALA A 27 8.82 11.96 -5.59
CA ALA A 27 9.19 13.17 -4.85
C ALA A 27 7.98 13.88 -4.25
N ALA A 28 6.85 13.89 -4.96
CA ALA A 28 5.62 14.51 -4.48
C ALA A 28 4.91 13.70 -3.39
N ALA A 29 5.00 12.37 -3.44
CA ALA A 29 4.38 11.50 -2.44
C ALA A 29 5.14 11.45 -1.12
N ARG A 30 6.46 11.62 -1.16
CA ARG A 30 7.33 11.48 0.02
C ARG A 30 6.92 12.36 1.19
N PRO A 31 6.65 13.67 1.02
CA PRO A 31 6.22 14.51 2.14
C PRO A 31 4.93 14.06 2.79
N LEU A 32 3.98 13.52 2.02
CA LEU A 32 2.73 12.99 2.58
C LEU A 32 3.00 11.79 3.48
N ILE A 33 3.82 10.87 3.02
CA ILE A 33 4.16 9.67 3.80
C ILE A 33 4.92 10.05 5.07
N GLU A 34 5.83 10.99 4.98
CA GLU A 34 6.54 11.50 6.16
C GLU A 34 5.59 12.19 7.14
N ALA A 35 4.58 12.90 6.64
CA ALA A 35 3.59 13.59 7.46
C ALA A 35 2.76 12.64 8.32
N ILE A 36 2.55 11.40 7.89
CA ILE A 36 1.89 10.37 8.69
C ILE A 36 2.85 9.57 9.56
N GLY A 37 4.11 9.97 9.63
CA GLY A 37 5.14 9.31 10.41
C GLY A 37 5.76 8.09 9.72
N GLY A 38 5.54 7.94 8.44
CA GLY A 38 6.01 6.81 7.66
C GLY A 38 7.25 7.09 6.83
N LYS A 39 7.61 6.10 6.02
CA LYS A 39 8.74 6.15 5.10
C LYS A 39 8.35 5.54 3.77
N LEU A 40 8.54 6.30 2.70
CA LEU A 40 8.37 5.81 1.33
C LEU A 40 9.67 5.16 0.87
N HIS A 41 9.65 3.85 0.64
CA HIS A 41 10.83 3.11 0.15
C HIS A 41 10.96 3.23 -1.35
N HIS A 42 9.90 2.92 -2.07
CA HIS A 42 9.87 2.92 -3.53
C HIS A 42 8.49 3.29 -4.03
N LEU A 43 8.46 3.96 -5.17
CA LEU A 43 7.25 4.18 -5.95
C LEU A 43 7.60 3.88 -7.41
N PHE A 44 6.87 2.94 -8.01
CA PHE A 44 7.05 2.56 -9.40
C PHE A 44 5.77 2.79 -10.18
N PHE A 45 5.90 3.15 -11.45
CA PHE A 45 4.80 3.09 -12.40
C PHE A 45 4.74 1.69 -12.99
N CYS A 46 3.53 1.26 -13.35
CA CYS A 46 3.31 -0.06 -13.92
C CYS A 46 2.26 0.00 -15.04
N PHE A 47 2.17 -1.08 -15.79
CA PHE A 47 1.22 -1.23 -16.88
C PHE A 47 0.31 -2.41 -16.58
N GLY A 48 -0.99 -2.18 -16.47
CA GLY A 48 -1.95 -3.23 -16.13
C GLY A 48 -3.20 -2.60 -15.56
N SER A 49 -3.82 -3.27 -14.59
CA SER A 49 -5.02 -2.76 -13.91
C SER A 49 -4.74 -1.50 -13.10
N GLU A 50 -3.52 -1.36 -12.59
CA GLU A 50 -3.09 -0.22 -11.80
C GLU A 50 -1.96 0.53 -12.52
N ASP A 51 -1.73 1.80 -12.13
CA ASP A 51 -0.73 2.65 -12.77
C ASP A 51 0.51 2.83 -11.91
N ILE A 52 0.36 2.74 -10.58
CA ILE A 52 1.50 2.84 -9.65
C ILE A 52 1.44 1.77 -8.58
N VAL A 53 2.62 1.47 -8.05
CA VAL A 53 2.78 0.65 -6.86
C VAL A 53 3.82 1.32 -5.95
N ALA A 54 3.51 1.43 -4.67
CA ALA A 54 4.40 2.05 -3.68
C ALA A 54 4.62 1.11 -2.50
N LEU A 55 5.86 1.01 -2.05
CA LEU A 55 6.24 0.27 -0.85
C LEU A 55 6.47 1.28 0.28
N ILE A 56 5.69 1.16 1.34
CA ILE A 56 5.61 2.14 2.41
C ILE A 56 5.75 1.45 3.76
N GLU A 57 6.51 2.06 4.68
CA GLU A 57 6.41 1.77 6.09
C GLU A 57 5.55 2.84 6.76
N ALA A 58 4.68 2.44 7.68
CA ALA A 58 3.88 3.37 8.47
C ALA A 58 3.83 2.89 9.92
N PRO A 59 3.62 3.79 10.90
CA PRO A 59 3.60 3.39 12.31
C PRO A 59 2.54 2.34 12.64
N ASP A 60 1.36 2.47 12.06
CA ASP A 60 0.22 1.57 12.28
C ASP A 60 -0.80 1.71 11.14
N ASP A 61 -1.86 0.89 11.21
CA ASP A 61 -2.92 0.88 10.20
C ASP A 61 -3.66 2.21 10.11
N LYS A 62 -3.86 2.88 11.24
CA LYS A 62 -4.54 4.19 11.28
C LYS A 62 -3.74 5.24 10.51
N ALA A 63 -2.42 5.29 10.71
CA ALA A 63 -1.55 6.22 10.00
C ALA A 63 -1.56 5.94 8.49
N MET A 64 -1.45 4.67 8.10
CA MET A 64 -1.51 4.29 6.68
C MET A 64 -2.86 4.63 6.07
N ALA A 65 -3.96 4.38 6.79
CA ALA A 65 -5.31 4.74 6.35
C ALA A 65 -5.45 6.24 6.14
N ALA A 66 -4.88 7.05 7.03
CA ALA A 66 -4.89 8.51 6.89
C ALA A 66 -4.21 8.96 5.60
N GLY A 67 -3.06 8.37 5.26
CA GLY A 67 -2.37 8.64 4.02
C GLY A 67 -3.19 8.24 2.79
N ALA A 68 -3.77 7.05 2.82
CA ALA A 68 -4.60 6.55 1.71
C ALA A 68 -5.85 7.41 1.51
N LEU A 69 -6.49 7.83 2.61
CA LEU A 69 -7.67 8.71 2.55
C LEU A 69 -7.31 10.09 1.99
N ALA A 70 -6.17 10.66 2.39
CA ALA A 70 -5.70 11.94 1.88
C ALA A 70 -5.48 11.89 0.36
N VAL A 71 -4.88 10.82 -0.11
CA VAL A 71 -4.64 10.58 -1.54
C VAL A 71 -5.97 10.40 -2.28
N GLY A 72 -6.88 9.60 -1.72
CA GLY A 72 -8.19 9.38 -2.32
C GLY A 72 -9.03 10.65 -2.39
N ALA A 73 -8.98 11.47 -1.34
CA ALA A 73 -9.72 12.73 -1.28
C ALA A 73 -9.20 13.78 -2.28
N SER A 74 -7.99 13.63 -2.78
CA SER A 74 -7.41 14.56 -3.75
C SER A 74 -8.07 14.50 -5.12
N GLY A 75 -8.80 13.43 -5.42
CA GLY A 75 -9.40 13.21 -6.73
C GLY A 75 -8.43 12.70 -7.79
N ALA A 76 -7.17 12.48 -7.44
CA ALA A 76 -6.16 12.03 -8.39
C ALA A 76 -6.32 10.55 -8.79
N PHE A 77 -7.00 9.76 -7.99
CA PHE A 77 -7.13 8.32 -8.21
C PHE A 77 -8.57 7.92 -8.51
N ALA A 78 -8.73 7.05 -9.51
CA ALA A 78 -10.00 6.43 -9.85
C ALA A 78 -10.26 5.16 -9.05
N GLY A 79 -9.22 4.59 -8.46
CA GLY A 79 -9.31 3.39 -7.64
C GLY A 79 -7.95 2.99 -7.11
N GLY A 80 -7.93 1.98 -6.27
CA GLY A 80 -6.70 1.48 -5.69
C GLY A 80 -6.96 0.54 -4.53
N ALA A 81 -5.87 0.05 -3.96
CA ALA A 81 -5.90 -0.82 -2.79
C ALA A 81 -4.64 -0.63 -1.95
N THR A 82 -4.79 -0.78 -0.65
CA THR A 82 -3.67 -0.85 0.27
C THR A 82 -3.61 -2.26 0.84
N THR A 83 -2.47 -2.92 0.69
CA THR A 83 -2.24 -4.27 1.20
C THR A 83 -1.25 -4.21 2.33
N LYS A 84 -1.65 -4.68 3.51
CA LYS A 84 -0.71 -4.81 4.62
C LYS A 84 0.19 -6.01 4.37
N LEU A 85 1.48 -5.80 4.50
CA LEU A 85 2.50 -6.81 4.24
C LEU A 85 3.05 -7.34 5.57
N MET A 86 3.59 -8.53 5.53
CA MET A 86 4.36 -9.04 6.65
C MET A 86 5.71 -9.54 6.16
N THR A 87 6.72 -9.39 7.00
CA THR A 87 8.05 -9.91 6.70
C THR A 87 8.05 -11.43 6.74
N ALA A 88 9.07 -12.05 6.17
CA ALA A 88 9.24 -13.50 6.25
C ALA A 88 9.34 -13.98 7.70
N GLY A 89 9.97 -13.18 8.57
CA GLY A 89 10.06 -13.49 10.00
C GLY A 89 8.70 -13.45 10.71
N GLU A 90 7.91 -12.42 10.43
CA GLU A 90 6.54 -12.31 10.95
C GLU A 90 5.66 -13.47 10.46
N ALA A 91 5.79 -13.83 9.19
CA ALA A 91 5.07 -14.96 8.60
C ALA A 91 5.48 -16.27 9.26
N MET A 92 6.77 -16.46 9.56
CA MET A 92 7.25 -17.65 10.26
C MET A 92 6.66 -17.75 11.68
N ALA A 93 6.58 -16.64 12.39
CA ALA A 93 5.93 -16.61 13.70
C ALA A 93 4.44 -16.97 13.61
N ALA A 94 3.75 -16.44 12.61
CA ALA A 94 2.34 -16.78 12.34
C ALA A 94 2.17 -18.26 12.00
N MET A 95 3.11 -18.84 11.25
CA MET A 95 3.11 -20.29 10.94
C MET A 95 3.23 -21.13 12.20
N ALA A 96 4.06 -20.72 13.16
CA ALA A 96 4.20 -21.42 14.43
C ALA A 96 2.89 -21.38 15.23
N ASP A 97 2.22 -20.23 15.24
CA ASP A 97 0.92 -20.08 15.89
C ASP A 97 -0.16 -20.91 15.16
N ALA A 98 -0.11 -20.94 13.83
CA ALA A 98 -1.03 -21.73 13.02
C ALA A 98 -0.88 -23.23 13.30
N LYS A 99 0.34 -23.70 13.51
CA LYS A 99 0.59 -25.10 13.87
C LYS A 99 -0.13 -25.49 15.16
N LYS A 100 -0.14 -24.60 16.15
CA LYS A 100 -0.87 -24.82 17.41
C LYS A 100 -2.38 -24.72 17.19
N ALA A 101 -2.83 -23.72 16.47
CA ALA A 101 -4.26 -23.45 16.23
C ALA A 101 -4.89 -24.55 15.38
N SER A 102 -4.13 -25.21 14.50
CA SER A 102 -4.64 -26.28 13.62
C SER A 102 -5.25 -27.44 14.40
N ALA A 103 -4.79 -27.67 15.64
CA ALA A 103 -5.35 -28.73 16.50
C ALA A 103 -6.83 -28.52 16.81
N SER A 104 -7.31 -27.26 16.73
CA SER A 104 -8.70 -26.88 17.00
C SER A 104 -9.55 -26.75 15.75
N TYR A 105 -8.98 -27.01 14.57
CA TYR A 105 -9.69 -26.86 13.30
C TYR A 105 -10.04 -28.20 12.69
N LYS A 106 -11.29 -28.35 12.29
CA LYS A 106 -11.76 -29.53 11.54
C LYS A 106 -11.77 -29.18 10.05
N PRO A 107 -10.86 -29.77 9.23
CA PRO A 107 -10.83 -29.49 7.81
C PRO A 107 -12.10 -29.93 7.07
N VAL A 108 -12.39 -29.27 5.94
CA VAL A 108 -13.53 -29.63 5.09
C VAL A 108 -13.40 -31.05 4.55
N THR A 109 -12.19 -31.50 4.30
CA THR A 109 -11.88 -32.84 3.76
C THR A 109 -11.82 -33.94 4.83
N GLY A 110 -12.13 -33.62 6.04
CA GLY A 110 -12.14 -34.61 7.13
C GLY A 110 -11.10 -34.39 8.16
#